data_8e8afcb6bb6dfbe52497db2551dd57e0
#
_entry.id   8e8afcb6bb6dfbe52497db2551dd57e0
#
_cell.length_a   1.000
_cell.length_b   1.000
_cell.length_c   1.000
_cell.angle_alpha   90.00
_cell.angle_beta   90.00
_cell.angle_gamma   90.00
#
_symmetry.space_group_name_H-M   'P 1'
#
loop_
_entity.id
_entity.type
_entity.pdbx_description
1 polymer ?
#
loop_
_entity_poly.entity_id
_entity_poly.type
_entity_poly.pdbx_seq_one_letter_code
_entity_poly.pdbx_strand_id
1 'polypeptide(L)'
;MLMRTDPFRELDRLTSQVFGTPARPAAMPIDAFRSGDTFVVEFDLPGVSADSIDLTVERNVLTVHAKRERQSPEAAELIVAERPFGTFSRQLFLGETLDTDRITAKYSDGVLRLEIPVAEQAKPRKVAVQASESQHAITV
;
A
#
# COMPACT_ATOMS: atom_id res chain seq x y z
N MET A 1 42.77 20.32 10.90
CA MET A 1 41.43 19.74 11.08
C MET A 1 41.03 19.02 9.84
N LEU A 2 41.17 17.74 9.85
CA LEU A 2 40.84 16.91 8.70
C LEU A 2 39.33 16.64 8.68
N MET A 3 38.61 17.32 7.82
CA MET A 3 37.28 16.90 7.48
C MET A 3 37.39 15.57 6.75
N ARG A 4 37.22 14.48 7.46
CA ARG A 4 37.04 13.20 6.82
C ARG A 4 35.65 13.18 6.21
N THR A 5 35.59 13.48 4.94
CA THR A 5 34.42 13.16 4.13
C THR A 5 34.42 11.65 4.01
N ASP A 6 33.50 11.01 4.67
CA ASP A 6 33.30 9.57 4.55
C ASP A 6 32.68 9.32 3.18
N PRO A 7 33.41 8.70 2.21
CA PRO A 7 32.88 8.51 0.87
C PRO A 7 31.68 7.58 0.83
N PHE A 8 31.49 6.76 1.86
CA PHE A 8 30.33 5.88 1.96
C PHE A 8 29.06 6.64 2.34
N ARG A 9 29.18 7.71 3.12
CA ARG A 9 28.03 8.57 3.43
C ARG A 9 27.53 9.36 2.26
N GLU A 10 28.43 9.81 1.40
CA GLU A 10 28.05 10.48 0.15
C GLU A 10 27.39 9.50 -0.82
N LEU A 11 27.91 8.30 -0.92
CA LEU A 11 27.34 7.26 -1.76
C LEU A 11 25.92 6.89 -1.28
N ASP A 12 25.72 6.73 0.02
CA ASP A 12 24.41 6.48 0.61
C ASP A 12 23.42 7.60 0.33
N ARG A 13 23.89 8.85 0.39
CA ARG A 13 23.07 10.01 0.05
C ARG A 13 22.65 10.03 -1.41
N LEU A 14 23.58 9.76 -2.29
CA LEU A 14 23.33 9.70 -3.74
C LEU A 14 22.39 8.55 -4.08
N THR A 15 22.60 7.40 -3.46
CA THR A 15 21.76 6.23 -3.67
C THR A 15 20.34 6.47 -3.18
N SER A 16 20.15 7.13 -2.04
CA SER A 16 18.81 7.47 -1.55
C SER A 16 18.12 8.54 -2.39
N GLN A 17 18.87 9.45 -3.04
CA GLN A 17 18.29 10.43 -3.96
C GLN A 17 17.88 9.83 -5.30
N VAL A 18 18.62 8.84 -5.79
CA VAL A 18 18.40 8.22 -7.10
C VAL A 18 17.37 7.10 -7.03
N PHE A 19 17.36 6.32 -5.96
CA PHE A 19 16.48 5.17 -5.79
C PHE A 19 15.32 5.40 -4.82
N GLY A 20 15.18 6.62 -4.30
CA GLY A 20 14.01 7.07 -3.54
C GLY A 20 14.04 6.72 -2.07
N THR A 21 14.20 5.56 -1.61
CA THR A 21 14.05 5.23 -0.21
C THR A 21 15.38 4.88 0.46
N PRO A 22 15.69 5.53 1.60
CA PRO A 22 16.88 5.14 2.34
C PRO A 22 16.78 3.69 2.80
N ALA A 23 17.93 3.09 3.04
CA ALA A 23 18.10 1.71 3.47
C ALA A 23 17.46 1.37 4.83
N ARG A 24 16.60 2.22 5.37
CA ARG A 24 15.77 1.87 6.52
C ARG A 24 14.63 0.99 6.02
N PRO A 25 14.48 -0.24 6.56
CA PRO A 25 13.30 -1.02 6.26
C PRO A 25 12.07 -0.16 6.56
N ALA A 26 11.14 -0.15 5.63
CA ALA A 26 9.90 0.58 5.85
C ALA A 26 9.29 0.08 7.15
N ALA A 27 8.90 1.01 8.03
CA ALA A 27 8.29 0.66 9.30
C ALA A 27 6.96 -0.08 9.13
N MET A 28 6.40 0.00 7.93
CA MET A 28 5.16 -0.63 7.52
C MET A 28 5.36 -1.23 6.11
N PRO A 29 6.06 -2.37 6.00
CA PRO A 29 6.20 -3.01 4.71
C PRO A 29 4.88 -3.56 4.22
N ILE A 30 4.72 -3.63 2.90
CA ILE A 30 3.51 -4.12 2.29
C ILE A 30 3.80 -5.20 1.25
N ASP A 31 2.83 -6.10 1.10
CA ASP A 31 2.69 -6.94 -0.07
C ASP A 31 1.40 -6.55 -0.77
N ALA A 32 1.43 -6.50 -2.09
CA ALA A 32 0.25 -6.23 -2.89
C ALA A 32 0.20 -7.22 -4.04
N PHE A 33 -0.97 -7.81 -4.26
CA PHE A 33 -1.16 -8.78 -5.31
C PHE A 33 -2.60 -8.77 -5.80
N ARG A 34 -2.80 -9.32 -6.98
CA ARG A 34 -4.12 -9.50 -7.55
C ARG A 34 -4.51 -10.97 -7.49
N SER A 35 -5.71 -11.23 -7.00
CA SER A 35 -6.28 -12.56 -6.95
C SER A 35 -7.66 -12.53 -7.61
N GLY A 36 -7.76 -13.04 -8.82
CA GLY A 36 -9.00 -12.93 -9.61
C GLY A 36 -9.38 -11.46 -9.86
N ASP A 37 -10.58 -11.10 -9.45
CA ASP A 37 -11.11 -9.74 -9.58
C ASP A 37 -10.94 -8.92 -8.31
N THR A 38 -10.03 -9.32 -7.45
CA THR A 38 -9.76 -8.63 -6.20
C THR A 38 -8.30 -8.24 -6.09
N PHE A 39 -8.06 -6.99 -5.73
CA PHE A 39 -6.75 -6.50 -5.40
C PHE A 39 -6.56 -6.58 -3.90
N VAL A 40 -5.47 -7.19 -3.45
CA VAL A 40 -5.19 -7.42 -2.04
C VAL A 40 -3.93 -6.67 -1.64
N VAL A 41 -3.99 -5.97 -0.52
CA VAL A 41 -2.83 -5.32 0.07
C VAL A 41 -2.70 -5.78 1.52
N GLU A 42 -1.52 -6.20 1.89
CA GLU A 42 -1.20 -6.61 3.25
C GLU A 42 -0.15 -5.69 3.82
N PHE A 43 -0.44 -5.11 4.98
CA PHE A 43 0.46 -4.22 5.70
C PHE A 43 0.95 -4.92 6.96
N ASP A 44 2.25 -4.91 7.17
CA ASP A 44 2.85 -5.46 8.38
C ASP A 44 2.77 -4.44 9.52
N LEU A 45 1.90 -4.71 10.47
CA LEU A 45 1.65 -3.83 11.62
C LEU A 45 1.65 -4.62 12.94
N PRO A 46 2.73 -5.35 13.25
CA PRO A 46 2.76 -6.14 14.48
C PRO A 46 2.75 -5.25 15.72
N GLY A 47 1.95 -5.64 16.70
CA GLY A 47 1.89 -4.92 17.97
C GLY A 47 1.15 -3.59 17.94
N VAL A 48 0.41 -3.32 16.88
CA VAL A 48 -0.43 -2.13 16.75
C VAL A 48 -1.82 -2.46 17.25
N SER A 49 -2.43 -1.52 17.98
CA SER A 49 -3.84 -1.65 18.35
C SER A 49 -4.73 -1.37 17.13
N ALA A 50 -5.72 -2.21 16.92
CA ALA A 50 -6.67 -2.01 15.83
C ALA A 50 -7.34 -0.63 15.88
N ASP A 51 -7.59 -0.11 17.07
CA ASP A 51 -8.19 1.20 17.26
C ASP A 51 -7.30 2.36 16.80
N SER A 52 -5.99 2.13 16.67
CA SER A 52 -5.04 3.15 16.21
C SER A 52 -4.86 3.15 14.69
N ILE A 53 -5.50 2.23 13.99
CA ILE A 53 -5.38 2.12 12.53
C ILE A 53 -6.45 2.97 11.87
N ASP A 54 -6.04 3.96 11.10
CA ASP A 54 -6.92 4.81 10.32
C ASP A 54 -6.70 4.56 8.83
N LEU A 55 -7.79 4.33 8.13
CA LEU A 55 -7.80 4.15 6.69
C LEU A 55 -8.66 5.24 6.06
N THR A 56 -8.09 5.98 5.14
CA THR A 56 -8.83 6.96 4.35
C THR A 56 -8.57 6.75 2.87
N VAL A 57 -9.60 6.95 2.07
CA VAL A 57 -9.48 6.92 0.61
C VAL A 57 -10.01 8.23 0.07
N GLU A 58 -9.17 8.94 -0.65
CA GLU A 58 -9.55 10.19 -1.30
C GLU A 58 -8.91 10.22 -2.69
N ARG A 59 -9.73 10.41 -3.72
CA ARG A 59 -9.27 10.49 -5.11
C ARG A 59 -8.36 9.33 -5.51
N ASN A 60 -8.78 8.12 -5.16
CA ASN A 60 -8.05 6.88 -5.42
C ASN A 60 -6.69 6.78 -4.70
N VAL A 61 -6.44 7.62 -3.71
CA VAL A 61 -5.29 7.49 -2.84
C VAL A 61 -5.75 6.90 -1.51
N LEU A 62 -5.21 5.74 -1.20
CA LEU A 62 -5.42 5.10 0.10
C LEU A 62 -4.32 5.57 1.05
N THR A 63 -4.71 6.11 2.18
CA THR A 63 -3.79 6.50 3.24
C THR A 63 -4.03 5.64 4.46
N VAL A 64 -2.96 5.02 4.94
CA VAL A 64 -2.98 4.20 6.15
C VAL A 64 -2.14 4.90 7.21
N HIS A 65 -2.74 5.17 8.37
CA HIS A 65 -2.03 5.65 9.55
C HIS A 65 -2.17 4.61 10.65
N ALA A 66 -1.08 4.37 11.36
CA ALA A 66 -1.09 3.47 12.51
C ALA A 66 -0.10 3.95 13.56
N LYS A 67 -0.42 3.72 14.81
CA LYS A 67 0.44 4.11 15.92
C LYS A 67 0.84 2.87 16.72
N ARG A 68 2.12 2.74 16.95
CA ARG A 68 2.67 1.73 17.85
C ARG A 68 3.43 2.40 18.97
N GLU A 69 3.01 2.15 20.19
CA GLU A 69 3.64 2.71 21.36
C GLU A 69 4.60 1.69 21.97
N ARG A 70 5.74 2.20 22.46
CA ARG A 70 6.67 1.37 23.20
C ARG A 70 6.08 1.11 24.58
N GLN A 71 5.81 -0.13 24.88
CA GLN A 71 5.37 -0.55 26.18
C GLN A 71 6.58 -1.09 26.96
N SER A 72 7.13 -0.23 27.79
CA SER A 72 8.19 -0.64 28.71
C SER A 72 7.87 -0.08 30.10
N PRO A 73 8.27 -0.80 31.17
CA PRO A 73 8.09 -0.28 32.53
C PRO A 73 8.81 1.07 32.69
N GLU A 74 8.28 1.96 33.53
CA GLU A 74 8.85 3.29 33.74
C GLU A 74 10.33 3.28 34.18
N ALA A 75 10.72 2.27 34.92
CA ALA A 75 12.08 2.12 35.41
C ALA A 75 12.97 1.30 34.48
N ALA A 76 12.49 0.95 33.31
CA ALA A 76 13.26 0.11 32.39
C ALA A 76 14.36 0.90 31.69
N GLU A 77 15.54 0.32 31.64
CA GLU A 77 16.68 0.82 30.89
C GLU A 77 16.74 0.04 29.55
N LEU A 78 16.66 0.75 28.43
CA LEU A 78 16.76 0.13 27.12
C LEU A 78 18.21 -0.21 26.81
N ILE A 79 18.47 -1.50 26.60
CA ILE A 79 19.80 -1.98 26.23
C ILE A 79 19.93 -2.05 24.71
N VAL A 80 18.89 -2.52 24.04
CA VAL A 80 18.81 -2.57 22.58
C VAL A 80 17.43 -2.05 22.16
N ALA A 81 17.39 -1.19 21.15
CA ALA A 81 16.15 -0.57 20.68
C ALA A 81 16.16 -0.52 19.15
N GLU A 82 15.81 -1.62 18.51
CA GLU A 82 15.79 -1.76 17.05
C GLU A 82 14.38 -1.71 16.47
N ARG A 83 13.36 -2.02 17.27
CA ARG A 83 11.98 -2.01 16.81
C ARG A 83 11.48 -0.57 16.64
N PRO A 84 10.91 -0.21 15.50
CA PRO A 84 10.36 1.13 15.29
C PRO A 84 9.07 1.33 16.08
N PHE A 85 8.91 2.53 16.64
CA PHE A 85 7.72 2.97 17.35
C PHE A 85 7.33 4.37 16.89
N GLY A 86 6.12 4.77 17.21
CA GLY A 86 5.57 6.05 16.84
C GLY A 86 4.44 5.91 15.84
N THR A 87 4.22 6.93 15.04
CA THR A 87 3.18 6.94 14.01
C THR A 87 3.75 6.54 12.67
N PHE A 88 3.13 5.58 12.05
CA PHE A 88 3.49 5.13 10.70
C PHE A 88 2.41 5.57 9.73
N SER A 89 2.83 6.01 8.56
CA SER A 89 1.92 6.44 7.50
C SER A 89 2.40 5.92 6.17
N ARG A 90 1.46 5.47 5.35
CA ARG A 90 1.75 5.04 4.00
C ARG A 90 0.60 5.37 3.08
N GLN A 91 0.94 5.86 1.89
CA GLN A 91 -0.01 6.15 0.84
C GLN A 91 0.18 5.20 -0.34
N LEU A 92 -0.93 4.74 -0.88
CA LEU A 92 -0.97 3.92 -2.08
C LEU A 92 -1.92 4.54 -3.09
N PHE A 93 -1.47 4.66 -4.31
CA PHE A 93 -2.34 5.01 -5.41
C PHE A 93 -3.08 3.76 -5.88
N LEU A 94 -4.40 3.78 -5.71
CA LEU A 94 -5.27 2.72 -6.19
C LEU A 94 -5.74 3.12 -7.59
N GLY A 95 -5.47 2.33 -8.59
CA GLY A 95 -5.91 2.65 -9.95
C GLY A 95 -7.42 2.88 -10.04
N GLU A 96 -7.86 3.57 -11.08
CA GLU A 96 -9.28 3.90 -11.32
C GLU A 96 -10.16 2.67 -11.56
N THR A 97 -9.54 1.52 -11.83
CA THR A 97 -10.26 0.28 -12.07
C THR A 97 -10.73 -0.42 -10.80
N LEU A 98 -10.32 0.06 -9.64
CA LEU A 98 -10.69 -0.54 -8.36
C LEU A 98 -11.93 0.15 -7.76
N ASP A 99 -12.80 -0.64 -7.17
CA ASP A 99 -14.00 -0.13 -6.50
C ASP A 99 -13.65 0.23 -5.05
N THR A 100 -13.32 1.49 -4.84
CA THR A 100 -12.90 1.99 -3.53
C THR A 100 -14.05 2.10 -2.52
N ASP A 101 -15.30 2.03 -2.97
CA ASP A 101 -16.46 2.04 -2.08
C ASP A 101 -16.71 0.67 -1.43
N ARG A 102 -16.06 -0.37 -1.93
CA ARG A 102 -16.25 -1.74 -1.47
C ARG A 102 -14.99 -2.35 -0.85
N ILE A 103 -14.16 -1.51 -0.27
CA ILE A 103 -12.95 -1.98 0.43
C ILE A 103 -13.36 -2.68 1.73
N THR A 104 -12.82 -3.87 1.93
CA THR A 104 -12.91 -4.56 3.21
C THR A 104 -11.55 -4.59 3.86
N ALA A 105 -11.52 -4.40 5.18
CA ALA A 105 -10.29 -4.37 5.96
C ALA A 105 -10.41 -5.33 7.14
N LYS A 106 -9.37 -6.13 7.34
CA LYS A 106 -9.27 -7.05 8.46
C LYS A 106 -7.88 -6.99 9.07
N TYR A 107 -7.80 -6.82 10.38
CA TYR A 107 -6.54 -6.85 11.12
C TYR A 107 -6.46 -8.13 11.93
N SER A 108 -5.44 -8.94 11.65
CA SER A 108 -5.27 -10.25 12.26
C SER A 108 -3.80 -10.65 12.24
N ASP A 109 -3.31 -11.19 13.32
CA ASP A 109 -1.93 -11.71 13.43
C ASP A 109 -0.86 -10.64 13.09
N GLY A 110 -1.12 -9.39 13.41
CA GLY A 110 -0.22 -8.28 13.11
C GLY A 110 -0.22 -7.83 11.66
N VAL A 111 -1.15 -8.31 10.86
CA VAL A 111 -1.27 -7.95 9.44
C VAL A 111 -2.62 -7.29 9.18
N LEU A 112 -2.57 -6.10 8.60
CA LEU A 112 -3.77 -5.44 8.08
C LEU A 112 -3.94 -5.84 6.63
N ARG A 113 -5.01 -6.57 6.36
CA ARG A 113 -5.33 -7.03 5.01
C ARG A 113 -6.50 -6.23 4.46
N LEU A 114 -6.29 -5.63 3.31
CA LEU A 114 -7.32 -4.92 2.55
C LEU A 114 -7.65 -5.70 1.31
N GLU A 115 -8.93 -5.83 1.03
CA GLU A 115 -9.42 -6.42 -0.22
C GLU A 115 -10.23 -5.38 -0.95
N ILE A 116 -9.86 -5.12 -2.19
CA ILE A 116 -10.46 -4.09 -3.02
C ILE A 116 -10.90 -4.75 -4.33
N PRO A 117 -12.21 -4.88 -4.58
CA PRO A 117 -12.66 -5.51 -5.81
C PRO A 117 -12.43 -4.61 -7.02
N VAL A 118 -12.27 -5.22 -8.17
CA VAL A 118 -12.25 -4.50 -9.44
C VAL A 118 -13.68 -4.00 -9.70
N ALA A 119 -13.79 -2.74 -10.12
CA ALA A 119 -15.07 -2.15 -10.45
C ALA A 119 -15.76 -2.91 -11.60
N GLU A 120 -17.06 -3.08 -11.52
CA GLU A 120 -17.83 -3.80 -12.55
C GLU A 120 -17.61 -3.22 -13.95
N GLN A 121 -17.51 -1.90 -14.05
CA GLN A 121 -17.28 -1.22 -15.32
C GLN A 121 -15.90 -1.50 -15.92
N ALA A 122 -14.94 -1.91 -15.09
CA ALA A 122 -13.58 -2.20 -15.52
C ALA A 122 -13.35 -3.68 -15.84
N LYS A 123 -14.33 -4.55 -15.54
CA LYS A 123 -14.22 -5.98 -15.86
C LYS A 123 -14.39 -6.22 -17.35
N PRO A 124 -13.67 -7.18 -17.94
CA PRO A 124 -13.90 -7.58 -19.31
C PRO A 124 -15.34 -8.03 -19.50
N ARG A 125 -15.96 -7.55 -20.57
CA ARG A 125 -17.32 -7.94 -20.93
C ARG A 125 -17.37 -8.33 -22.40
N LYS A 126 -18.25 -9.28 -22.73
CA LYS A 126 -18.51 -9.62 -24.10
C LYS A 126 -19.47 -8.60 -24.71
N VAL A 127 -19.13 -8.13 -25.89
CA VAL A 127 -20.00 -7.26 -26.66
C VAL A 127 -20.64 -8.12 -27.78
N ALA A 128 -21.96 -8.10 -27.82
CA ALA A 128 -22.68 -8.79 -28.90
C ALA A 128 -22.52 -8.02 -30.21
N VAL A 129 -22.12 -8.74 -31.25
CA VAL A 129 -22.03 -8.14 -32.57
C VAL A 129 -23.37 -8.37 -33.28
N GLN A 130 -24.02 -7.27 -33.67
CA GLN A 130 -25.24 -7.34 -34.43
C GLN A 130 -24.90 -7.29 -35.91
N ALA A 131 -25.48 -8.22 -36.69
CA ALA A 131 -25.35 -8.18 -38.13
C ALA A 131 -26.15 -7.00 -38.68
N SER A 132 -25.54 -6.20 -39.55
CA SER A 132 -26.23 -5.08 -40.18
C SER A 132 -27.18 -5.58 -41.25
N GLU A 133 -28.47 -5.29 -41.11
CA GLU A 133 -29.47 -5.64 -42.11
C GLU A 133 -29.25 -4.93 -43.45
N SER A 134 -28.56 -3.81 -43.44
CA SER A 134 -28.26 -3.04 -44.65
C SER A 134 -27.36 -3.80 -45.64
N GLN A 135 -26.66 -4.82 -45.23
CA GLN A 135 -25.87 -5.65 -46.13
C GLN A 135 -26.71 -6.65 -46.93
N HIS A 136 -27.95 -6.87 -46.54
CA HIS A 136 -28.86 -7.76 -47.25
C HIS A 136 -29.74 -7.01 -48.30
N ALA A 137 -29.64 -5.69 -48.32
CA ALA A 137 -30.46 -4.86 -49.19
C ALA A 137 -29.84 -4.55 -50.55
N ILE A 138 -28.66 -5.07 -50.87
CA ILE A 138 -28.05 -4.90 -52.18
C ILE A 138 -28.47 -6.06 -53.05
N THR A 139 -29.66 -5.93 -53.61
CA THR A 139 -30.07 -6.76 -54.74
C THR A 139 -29.63 -6.07 -56.01
N VAL A 140 -28.81 -6.71 -56.73
CA VAL A 140 -28.47 -6.28 -58.08
C VAL A 140 -29.59 -6.73 -59.05
#